data_3b82a0d1cd8a7a58bf605839ff067194
#
_entry.id   3b82a0d1cd8a7a58bf605839ff067194
#
_cell.length_a   1.000
_cell.length_b   1.000
_cell.length_c   1.000
_cell.angle_alpha   90.00
_cell.angle_beta   90.00
_cell.angle_gamma   90.00
#
_symmetry.space_group_name_H-M   'P 1'
#
loop_
_entity.id
_entity.type
_entity.pdbx_description
1 polymer ?
#
loop_
_entity_poly.entity_id
_entity_poly.type
_entity_poly.pdbx_seq_one_letter_code
_entity_poly.pdbx_strand_id
1 'polypeptide(L)'
;MANKPYKVLVVDDEEPIRELLKYNLEKDGYDVKTASDGFKAVDIAKKFQPDLVLLDIMMPKMDGVEACRQLREIPELQKTFIVFLTARSEEYSEIAAFDVGADDYINKPIKPRALMSRISALFRRDFKKASPSNIITTGDLTIDRTSYTIKVKDREINLPKKEFELLYFLAQNPNKVYSREDLLHNIWGSDVYVLARTVDVHIRKVREKIGEDYITTVKGVGYKFSLN
;
A
#
# COMPACT_ATOMS: atom_id res chain seq x y z
N MET A 1 -20.21 -3.48 -19.85
CA MET A 1 -19.93 -2.17 -19.23
C MET A 1 -18.43 -1.95 -19.33
N ALA A 2 -17.96 -0.88 -19.98
CA ALA A 2 -16.54 -0.58 -20.04
C ALA A 2 -16.06 -0.29 -18.59
N ASN A 3 -15.07 -1.04 -18.14
CA ASN A 3 -14.47 -0.81 -16.82
C ASN A 3 -13.85 0.59 -16.82
N LYS A 4 -14.20 1.43 -15.84
CA LYS A 4 -13.64 2.78 -15.72
C LYS A 4 -12.11 2.65 -15.59
N PRO A 5 -11.31 3.43 -16.33
CA PRO A 5 -9.85 3.35 -16.24
C PRO A 5 -9.40 3.69 -14.81
N TYR A 6 -8.39 2.97 -14.32
CA TYR A 6 -7.74 3.32 -13.06
C TYR A 6 -7.05 4.66 -13.15
N LYS A 7 -7.13 5.42 -12.08
CA LYS A 7 -6.55 6.75 -11.97
C LYS A 7 -5.18 6.68 -11.30
N VAL A 8 -4.18 7.23 -11.95
CA VAL A 8 -2.81 7.25 -11.43
C VAL A 8 -2.31 8.69 -11.30
N LEU A 9 -1.80 9.04 -10.14
CA LEU A 9 -1.12 10.31 -9.92
C LEU A 9 0.40 10.06 -9.89
N VAL A 10 1.14 10.71 -10.78
CA VAL A 10 2.59 10.66 -10.84
C VAL A 10 3.16 11.95 -10.22
N VAL A 11 3.98 11.81 -9.21
CA VAL A 11 4.57 12.92 -8.47
C VAL A 11 6.09 12.79 -8.47
N ASP A 12 6.75 13.73 -9.11
CA ASP A 12 8.21 13.78 -9.25
C ASP A 12 8.58 15.21 -9.60
N ASP A 13 9.69 15.77 -9.12
CA ASP A 13 10.09 17.12 -9.47
C ASP A 13 10.78 17.20 -10.85
N GLU A 14 11.32 16.06 -11.35
CA GLU A 14 11.91 15.94 -12.66
C GLU A 14 10.84 15.79 -13.77
N GLU A 15 10.65 16.83 -14.58
CA GLU A 15 9.69 16.82 -15.69
C GLU A 15 9.90 15.66 -16.68
N PRO A 16 11.13 15.30 -17.10
CA PRO A 16 11.34 14.16 -18.00
C PRO A 16 10.84 12.84 -17.42
N ILE A 17 10.96 12.63 -16.11
CA ILE A 17 10.46 11.43 -15.44
C ILE A 17 8.93 11.43 -15.44
N ARG A 18 8.30 12.55 -15.07
CA ARG A 18 6.83 12.67 -15.11
C ARG A 18 6.27 12.38 -16.49
N GLU A 19 6.84 12.97 -17.55
CA GLU A 19 6.36 12.76 -18.92
C GLU A 19 6.57 11.31 -19.40
N LEU A 20 7.72 10.72 -19.08
CA LEU A 20 7.99 9.31 -19.41
C LEU A 20 6.96 8.37 -18.75
N LEU A 21 6.70 8.56 -17.45
CA LEU A 21 5.76 7.72 -16.72
C LEU A 21 4.32 7.95 -17.19
N LYS A 22 3.93 9.20 -17.38
CA LYS A 22 2.62 9.57 -17.91
C LYS A 22 2.36 8.91 -19.26
N TYR A 23 3.28 9.06 -20.21
CA TYR A 23 3.15 8.46 -21.55
C TYR A 23 2.94 6.95 -21.50
N ASN A 24 3.73 6.22 -20.69
CA ASN A 24 3.62 4.78 -20.61
C ASN A 24 2.31 4.33 -19.94
N LEU A 25 1.88 5.04 -18.89
CA LEU A 25 0.64 4.74 -18.19
C LEU A 25 -0.59 5.03 -19.05
N GLU A 26 -0.65 6.16 -19.74
CA GLU A 26 -1.75 6.51 -20.65
C GLU A 26 -1.84 5.51 -21.80
N LYS A 27 -0.70 5.06 -22.36
CA LYS A 27 -0.63 4.02 -23.37
C LYS A 27 -1.24 2.69 -22.92
N ASP A 28 -1.09 2.35 -21.64
CA ASP A 28 -1.67 1.15 -21.01
C ASP A 28 -3.12 1.37 -20.55
N GLY A 29 -3.72 2.53 -20.83
CA GLY A 29 -5.14 2.83 -20.61
C GLY A 29 -5.48 3.39 -19.24
N TYR A 30 -4.51 3.89 -18.48
CA TYR A 30 -4.74 4.58 -17.20
C TYR A 30 -5.13 6.05 -17.42
N ASP A 31 -5.97 6.61 -16.52
CA ASP A 31 -6.23 8.04 -16.44
C ASP A 31 -5.14 8.67 -15.56
N VAL A 32 -4.29 9.55 -16.13
CA VAL A 32 -3.08 10.01 -15.46
C VAL A 32 -3.10 11.51 -15.21
N LYS A 33 -2.76 11.90 -13.97
CA LYS A 33 -2.39 13.27 -13.62
C LYS A 33 -0.97 13.30 -13.08
N THR A 34 -0.33 14.48 -13.18
CA THR A 34 1.04 14.68 -12.70
C THR A 34 1.11 15.84 -11.72
N ALA A 35 2.06 15.79 -10.79
CA ALA A 35 2.40 16.88 -9.88
C ALA A 35 3.93 17.00 -9.78
N SER A 36 4.43 18.21 -9.55
CA SER A 36 5.84 18.52 -9.49
C SER A 36 6.40 18.71 -8.07
N ASP A 37 5.55 18.60 -7.06
CA ASP A 37 5.89 18.71 -5.64
C ASP A 37 4.75 18.16 -4.77
N GLY A 38 5.05 17.93 -3.48
CA GLY A 38 4.11 17.32 -2.54
C GLY A 38 2.84 18.15 -2.30
N PHE A 39 2.94 19.50 -2.30
CA PHE A 39 1.74 20.35 -2.13
C PHE A 39 0.75 20.16 -3.27
N LYS A 40 1.24 20.19 -4.52
CA LYS A 40 0.40 19.96 -5.69
C LYS A 40 -0.17 18.53 -5.71
N ALA A 41 0.62 17.56 -5.25
CA ALA A 41 0.18 16.18 -5.16
C ALA A 41 -1.04 16.03 -4.26
N VAL A 42 -1.01 16.61 -3.05
CA VAL A 42 -2.13 16.58 -2.11
C VAL A 42 -3.37 17.28 -2.68
N ASP A 43 -3.19 18.46 -3.28
CA ASP A 43 -4.31 19.22 -3.88
C ASP A 43 -4.96 18.49 -5.06
N ILE A 44 -4.15 17.88 -5.91
CA ILE A 44 -4.66 17.09 -7.05
C ILE A 44 -5.32 15.81 -6.55
N ALA A 45 -4.73 15.10 -5.58
CA ALA A 45 -5.26 13.86 -5.08
C ALA A 45 -6.65 14.01 -4.44
N LYS A 46 -6.90 15.08 -3.68
CA LYS A 46 -8.22 15.40 -3.11
C LYS A 46 -9.33 15.46 -4.15
N LYS A 47 -9.05 16.05 -5.32
CA LYS A 47 -10.03 16.24 -6.40
C LYS A 47 -10.11 15.05 -7.34
N PHE A 48 -8.97 14.48 -7.65
CA PHE A 48 -8.83 13.42 -8.64
C PHE A 48 -9.17 12.05 -8.08
N GLN A 49 -8.94 11.83 -6.77
CA GLN A 49 -9.14 10.56 -6.07
C GLN A 49 -8.46 9.41 -6.82
N PRO A 50 -7.10 9.39 -6.87
CA PRO A 50 -6.35 8.37 -7.58
C PRO A 50 -6.47 7.01 -6.90
N ASP A 51 -6.42 5.95 -7.70
CA ASP A 51 -6.30 4.57 -7.24
C ASP A 51 -4.84 4.23 -6.85
N LEU A 52 -3.88 4.93 -7.50
CA LEU A 52 -2.45 4.80 -7.26
C LEU A 52 -1.76 6.16 -7.30
N VAL A 53 -0.84 6.39 -6.37
CA VAL A 53 0.13 7.49 -6.38
C VAL A 53 1.53 6.91 -6.52
N LEU A 54 2.24 7.30 -7.57
CA LEU A 54 3.68 7.11 -7.71
C LEU A 54 4.34 8.38 -7.19
N LEU A 55 5.13 8.31 -6.14
CA LEU A 55 5.56 9.46 -5.37
C LEU A 55 7.07 9.46 -5.17
N ASP A 56 7.75 10.42 -5.76
CA ASP A 56 9.17 10.61 -5.47
C ASP A 56 9.37 11.05 -4.02
N ILE A 57 10.42 10.56 -3.39
CA ILE A 57 10.76 10.91 -2.01
C ILE A 57 11.40 12.30 -1.97
N MET A 58 12.36 12.55 -2.84
CA MET A 58 13.20 13.75 -2.80
C MET A 58 12.65 14.84 -3.71
N MET A 59 11.81 15.70 -3.16
CA MET A 59 11.22 16.82 -3.90
C MET A 59 11.39 18.14 -3.14
N PRO A 60 11.48 19.27 -3.84
CA PRO A 60 11.51 20.59 -3.20
C PRO A 60 10.16 20.94 -2.57
N LYS A 61 10.16 21.87 -1.61
CA LYS A 61 9.02 22.43 -0.88
C LYS A 61 8.36 21.47 0.10
N MET A 62 7.79 20.38 -0.39
CA MET A 62 7.23 19.28 0.40
C MET A 62 7.76 17.98 -0.20
N ASP A 63 8.51 17.23 0.59
CA ASP A 63 9.04 15.93 0.20
C ASP A 63 7.92 14.85 0.12
N GLY A 64 8.28 13.70 -0.44
CA GLY A 64 7.30 12.63 -0.64
C GLY A 64 6.85 11.99 0.67
N VAL A 65 7.68 11.98 1.71
CA VAL A 65 7.34 11.38 3.01
C VAL A 65 6.23 12.20 3.68
N GLU A 66 6.40 13.52 3.70
CA GLU A 66 5.39 14.43 4.25
C GLU A 66 4.10 14.43 3.39
N ALA A 67 4.25 14.39 2.06
CA ALA A 67 3.10 14.27 1.15
C ALA A 67 2.32 12.96 1.40
N CYS A 68 3.01 11.84 1.58
CA CYS A 68 2.39 10.54 1.91
C CYS A 68 1.60 10.62 3.23
N ARG A 69 2.19 11.21 4.27
CA ARG A 69 1.53 11.40 5.56
C ARG A 69 0.22 12.17 5.41
N GLN A 70 0.23 13.30 4.69
CA GLN A 70 -0.96 14.11 4.47
C GLN A 70 -2.01 13.40 3.60
N LEU A 71 -1.58 12.63 2.58
CA LEU A 71 -2.49 11.81 1.79
C LEU A 71 -3.19 10.74 2.64
N ARG A 72 -2.49 10.14 3.61
CA ARG A 72 -3.07 9.15 4.53
C ARG A 72 -4.03 9.74 5.58
N GLU A 73 -3.95 11.03 5.85
CA GLU A 73 -4.90 11.73 6.70
C GLU A 73 -6.26 11.99 6.00
N ILE A 74 -6.33 11.84 4.67
CA ILE A 74 -7.55 12.06 3.88
C ILE A 74 -8.37 10.76 3.84
N PRO A 75 -9.58 10.71 4.41
CA PRO A 75 -10.39 9.47 4.50
C PRO A 75 -10.66 8.81 3.15
N GLU A 76 -10.92 9.61 2.11
CA GLU A 76 -11.24 9.12 0.77
C GLU A 76 -10.04 8.44 0.07
N LEU A 77 -8.81 8.72 0.54
CA LEU A 77 -7.57 8.21 -0.02
C LEU A 77 -6.96 7.05 0.78
N GLN A 78 -7.62 6.56 1.82
CA GLN A 78 -7.13 5.44 2.63
C GLN A 78 -6.91 4.16 1.80
N LYS A 79 -7.70 3.96 0.73
CA LYS A 79 -7.59 2.80 -0.16
C LYS A 79 -6.68 3.03 -1.37
N THR A 80 -6.17 4.25 -1.55
CA THR A 80 -5.23 4.59 -2.62
C THR A 80 -3.90 3.89 -2.36
N PHE A 81 -3.35 3.19 -3.35
CA PHE A 81 -1.99 2.71 -3.27
C PHE A 81 -1.00 3.87 -3.32
N ILE A 82 -0.01 3.88 -2.44
CA ILE A 82 1.09 4.84 -2.48
C ILE A 82 2.39 4.05 -2.64
N VAL A 83 3.05 4.27 -3.76
CA VAL A 83 4.32 3.62 -4.11
C VAL A 83 5.39 4.69 -4.24
N PHE A 84 6.43 4.61 -3.42
CA PHE A 84 7.55 5.53 -3.50
C PHE A 84 8.46 5.22 -4.68
N LEU A 85 8.97 6.28 -5.30
CA LEU A 85 10.08 6.24 -6.25
C LEU A 85 11.32 6.75 -5.50
N THR A 86 12.39 5.96 -5.42
CA THR A 86 13.56 6.31 -4.60
C THR A 86 14.88 6.05 -5.30
N ALA A 87 15.89 6.87 -5.05
CA ALA A 87 17.26 6.57 -5.44
C ALA A 87 17.86 5.55 -4.45
N ARG A 88 18.66 4.63 -4.95
CA ARG A 88 19.17 3.41 -4.30
C ARG A 88 20.00 3.60 -3.01
N SER A 89 20.27 4.82 -2.58
CA SER A 89 21.26 5.12 -1.52
C SER A 89 20.69 5.30 -0.11
N GLU A 90 19.38 5.04 0.10
CA GLU A 90 18.72 5.45 1.33
C GLU A 90 17.98 4.31 2.03
N GLU A 91 18.71 3.32 2.61
CA GLU A 91 18.10 2.33 3.51
C GLU A 91 17.33 2.98 4.68
N TYR A 92 17.72 4.18 5.09
CA TYR A 92 17.04 4.97 6.12
C TYR A 92 15.69 5.53 5.63
N SER A 93 15.58 5.86 4.33
CA SER A 93 14.34 6.34 3.73
C SER A 93 13.28 5.26 3.60
N GLU A 94 13.66 4.00 3.41
CA GLU A 94 12.71 2.89 3.27
C GLU A 94 11.90 2.66 4.55
N ILE A 95 12.54 2.69 5.73
CA ILE A 95 11.84 2.50 7.01
C ILE A 95 10.92 3.69 7.28
N ALA A 96 11.42 4.91 7.07
CA ALA A 96 10.62 6.13 7.23
C ALA A 96 9.44 6.17 6.26
N ALA A 97 9.64 5.72 5.03
CA ALA A 97 8.61 5.64 3.99
C ALA A 97 7.45 4.71 4.38
N PHE A 98 7.76 3.53 4.94
CA PHE A 98 6.73 2.64 5.44
C PHE A 98 6.07 3.16 6.72
N ASP A 99 6.80 3.86 7.57
CA ASP A 99 6.25 4.48 8.79
C ASP A 99 5.18 5.54 8.52
N VAL A 100 5.18 6.17 7.35
CA VAL A 100 4.11 7.11 6.95
C VAL A 100 2.97 6.47 6.16
N GLY A 101 2.99 5.14 5.94
CA GLY A 101 1.87 4.41 5.34
C GLY A 101 1.99 4.17 3.83
N ALA A 102 3.20 4.17 3.27
CA ALA A 102 3.42 3.70 1.91
C ALA A 102 3.13 2.19 1.77
N ASP A 103 2.66 1.77 0.61
CA ASP A 103 2.34 0.37 0.31
C ASP A 103 3.53 -0.36 -0.32
N ASP A 104 4.38 0.35 -1.06
CA ASP A 104 5.53 -0.24 -1.77
C ASP A 104 6.53 0.85 -2.16
N TYR A 105 7.72 0.45 -2.64
CA TYR A 105 8.69 1.38 -3.23
C TYR A 105 9.35 0.78 -4.47
N ILE A 106 9.85 1.64 -5.34
CA ILE A 106 10.52 1.29 -6.60
C ILE A 106 11.79 2.11 -6.71
N ASN A 107 12.92 1.41 -6.87
CA ASN A 107 14.21 2.07 -7.02
C ASN A 107 14.36 2.71 -8.41
N LYS A 108 14.82 3.94 -8.43
CA LYS A 108 15.34 4.60 -9.64
C LYS A 108 16.71 3.98 -10.00
N PRO A 109 17.10 3.79 -11.27
CA PRO A 109 16.37 4.21 -12.49
C PRO A 109 15.17 3.30 -12.80
N ILE A 110 14.04 3.95 -13.11
CA ILE A 110 12.78 3.27 -13.36
C ILE A 110 12.81 2.62 -14.74
N LYS A 111 12.63 1.30 -14.79
CA LYS A 111 12.44 0.56 -16.05
C LYS A 111 10.95 0.53 -16.40
N PRO A 112 10.46 1.24 -17.44
CA PRO A 112 9.03 1.39 -17.69
C PRO A 112 8.28 0.07 -17.78
N ARG A 113 8.80 -0.93 -18.48
CA ARG A 113 8.17 -2.26 -18.59
C ARG A 113 7.99 -2.96 -17.24
N ALA A 114 9.00 -2.89 -16.39
CA ALA A 114 8.94 -3.49 -15.06
C ALA A 114 7.92 -2.76 -14.17
N LEU A 115 7.88 -1.42 -14.24
CA LEU A 115 6.90 -0.61 -13.53
C LEU A 115 5.47 -0.95 -13.99
N MET A 116 5.21 -1.00 -15.31
CA MET A 116 3.88 -1.32 -15.85
C MET A 116 3.42 -2.72 -15.41
N SER A 117 4.32 -3.71 -15.45
CA SER A 117 4.03 -5.06 -14.95
C SER A 117 3.65 -5.05 -13.46
N ARG A 118 4.34 -4.25 -12.66
CA ARG A 118 4.11 -4.11 -11.21
C ARG A 118 2.77 -3.44 -10.91
N ILE A 119 2.47 -2.34 -11.59
CA ILE A 119 1.18 -1.63 -11.48
C ILE A 119 0.02 -2.54 -11.89
N SER A 120 0.15 -3.24 -13.00
CA SER A 120 -0.86 -4.21 -13.44
C SER A 120 -1.06 -5.35 -12.43
N ALA A 121 0.02 -5.79 -11.76
CA ALA A 121 -0.07 -6.80 -10.71
C ALA A 121 -0.76 -6.27 -9.45
N LEU A 122 -0.51 -5.00 -9.06
CA LEU A 122 -1.20 -4.35 -7.96
C LEU A 122 -2.72 -4.32 -8.21
N PHE A 123 -3.14 -3.84 -9.37
CA PHE A 123 -4.58 -3.75 -9.70
C PHE A 123 -5.24 -5.11 -9.95
N ARG A 124 -4.53 -6.09 -10.54
CA ARG A 124 -5.09 -7.43 -10.80
C ARG A 124 -5.40 -8.22 -9.53
N ARG A 125 -4.68 -7.98 -8.43
CA ARG A 125 -4.94 -8.64 -7.14
C ARG A 125 -6.27 -8.24 -6.53
N ASP A 126 -6.75 -7.04 -6.83
CA ASP A 126 -8.07 -6.57 -6.39
C ASP A 126 -9.22 -7.42 -6.94
N PHE A 127 -9.07 -8.04 -8.14
CA PHE A 127 -10.14 -8.79 -8.81
C PHE A 127 -10.13 -10.31 -8.53
N LYS A 128 -9.07 -10.88 -7.97
CA LYS A 128 -8.88 -12.34 -8.01
C LYS A 128 -9.29 -13.12 -6.77
N LYS A 129 -10.04 -12.60 -5.81
CA LYS A 129 -10.57 -13.45 -4.73
C LYS A 129 -11.99 -13.06 -4.29
N ALA A 130 -12.98 -13.38 -5.11
CA ALA A 130 -14.31 -13.69 -4.58
C ALA A 130 -14.25 -15.11 -3.98
N SER A 131 -13.92 -15.22 -2.71
CA SER A 131 -14.10 -16.47 -1.92
C SER A 131 -15.42 -16.40 -1.15
N PRO A 132 -16.09 -17.52 -0.84
CA PRO A 132 -17.46 -17.53 -0.34
C PRO A 132 -17.68 -16.91 1.05
N SER A 133 -16.67 -16.45 1.74
CA SER A 133 -16.82 -15.60 2.93
C SER A 133 -15.80 -14.46 2.91
N ASN A 134 -16.22 -13.30 2.41
CA ASN A 134 -15.39 -12.09 2.47
C ASN A 134 -15.39 -11.45 3.86
N ILE A 135 -16.13 -11.98 4.81
CA ILE A 135 -16.22 -11.49 6.18
C ILE A 135 -15.62 -12.52 7.13
N ILE A 136 -14.67 -12.10 7.94
CA ILE A 136 -14.09 -12.88 9.05
C ILE A 136 -14.51 -12.21 10.34
N THR A 137 -15.16 -12.96 11.22
CA THR A 137 -15.53 -12.49 12.57
C THR A 137 -14.84 -13.37 13.61
N THR A 138 -14.14 -12.76 14.54
CA THR A 138 -13.42 -13.41 15.62
C THR A 138 -13.50 -12.56 16.88
N GLY A 139 -14.24 -13.04 17.88
CA GLY A 139 -14.51 -12.24 19.08
C GLY A 139 -15.10 -10.88 18.70
N ASP A 140 -14.46 -9.82 19.16
CA ASP A 140 -14.87 -8.43 18.89
C ASP A 140 -14.39 -7.87 17.53
N LEU A 141 -13.58 -8.64 16.77
CA LEU A 141 -13.02 -8.21 15.50
C LEU A 141 -13.83 -8.74 14.32
N THR A 142 -14.28 -7.86 13.45
CA THR A 142 -14.87 -8.19 12.15
C THR A 142 -14.06 -7.54 11.04
N ILE A 143 -13.66 -8.34 10.04
CA ILE A 143 -12.91 -7.90 8.86
C ILE A 143 -13.77 -8.18 7.64
N ASP A 144 -14.20 -7.14 6.94
CA ASP A 144 -14.96 -7.25 5.68
C ASP A 144 -14.08 -6.85 4.50
N ARG A 145 -13.71 -7.84 3.71
CA ARG A 145 -12.87 -7.63 2.53
C ARG A 145 -13.62 -6.95 1.38
N THR A 146 -14.93 -7.08 1.31
CA THR A 146 -15.73 -6.46 0.23
C THR A 146 -15.74 -4.94 0.36
N SER A 147 -15.93 -4.46 1.58
CA SER A 147 -15.92 -3.03 1.89
C SER A 147 -14.54 -2.49 2.28
N TYR A 148 -13.54 -3.37 2.51
CA TYR A 148 -12.24 -3.04 3.10
C TYR A 148 -12.38 -2.34 4.46
N THR A 149 -13.34 -2.78 5.26
CA THR A 149 -13.58 -2.24 6.60
C THR A 149 -13.23 -3.23 7.68
N ILE A 150 -12.81 -2.71 8.81
CA ILE A 150 -12.53 -3.46 10.02
C ILE A 150 -13.38 -2.86 11.13
N LYS A 151 -13.99 -3.70 11.94
CA LYS A 151 -14.68 -3.28 13.16
C LYS A 151 -14.06 -4.01 14.35
N VAL A 152 -13.69 -3.25 15.37
CA VAL A 152 -13.31 -3.79 16.67
C VAL A 152 -14.34 -3.31 17.68
N LYS A 153 -15.14 -4.23 18.20
CA LYS A 153 -16.39 -3.90 18.90
C LYS A 153 -17.29 -3.07 17.98
N ASP A 154 -17.71 -1.90 18.41
CA ASP A 154 -18.56 -0.98 17.64
C ASP A 154 -17.74 0.10 16.89
N ARG A 155 -16.41 0.08 16.98
CA ARG A 155 -15.53 1.06 16.36
C ARG A 155 -15.09 0.58 14.98
N GLU A 156 -15.40 1.37 13.96
CA GLU A 156 -14.87 1.15 12.61
C GLU A 156 -13.44 1.71 12.50
N ILE A 157 -12.55 0.89 11.90
CA ILE A 157 -11.14 1.20 11.72
C ILE A 157 -10.79 1.07 10.25
N ASN A 158 -10.19 2.13 9.70
CA ASN A 158 -9.66 2.13 8.35
C ASN A 158 -8.16 1.84 8.36
N LEU A 159 -7.75 0.83 7.59
CA LEU A 159 -6.35 0.52 7.35
C LEU A 159 -5.96 0.84 5.91
N PRO A 160 -4.74 1.35 5.67
CA PRO A 160 -4.15 1.32 4.35
C PRO A 160 -4.18 -0.07 3.75
N LYS A 161 -4.22 -0.14 2.42
CA LYS A 161 -4.54 -1.38 1.72
C LYS A 161 -3.62 -2.56 2.06
N LYS A 162 -2.31 -2.33 2.19
CA LYS A 162 -1.35 -3.39 2.56
C LYS A 162 -1.49 -3.85 4.01
N GLU A 163 -1.80 -2.94 4.93
CA GLU A 163 -2.09 -3.28 6.33
C GLU A 163 -3.37 -4.14 6.41
N PHE A 164 -4.40 -3.77 5.65
CA PHE A 164 -5.64 -4.54 5.56
C PHE A 164 -5.41 -5.95 4.99
N GLU A 165 -4.71 -6.07 3.83
CA GLU A 165 -4.44 -7.36 3.20
C GLU A 165 -3.57 -8.26 4.10
N LEU A 166 -2.62 -7.70 4.83
CA LEU A 166 -1.79 -8.42 5.80
C LEU A 166 -2.64 -9.00 6.94
N LEU A 167 -3.48 -8.18 7.55
CA LEU A 167 -4.38 -8.62 8.62
C LEU A 167 -5.35 -9.69 8.12
N TYR A 168 -6.00 -9.45 6.98
CA TYR A 168 -6.95 -10.38 6.38
C TYR A 168 -6.30 -11.73 6.06
N PHE A 169 -5.10 -11.73 5.48
CA PHE A 169 -4.35 -12.95 5.15
C PHE A 169 -4.02 -13.77 6.40
N LEU A 170 -3.57 -13.13 7.46
CA LEU A 170 -3.29 -13.79 8.74
C LEU A 170 -4.58 -14.35 9.36
N ALA A 171 -5.66 -13.58 9.34
CA ALA A 171 -6.94 -13.96 9.92
C ALA A 171 -7.64 -15.11 9.16
N GLN A 172 -7.36 -15.29 7.87
CA GLN A 172 -7.86 -16.44 7.10
C GLN A 172 -7.30 -17.79 7.58
N ASN A 173 -6.14 -17.77 8.25
CA ASN A 173 -5.46 -18.98 8.72
C ASN A 173 -5.03 -18.81 10.18
N PRO A 174 -5.98 -18.75 11.12
CA PRO A 174 -5.67 -18.52 12.51
C PRO A 174 -4.74 -19.61 13.06
N ASN A 175 -3.86 -19.20 13.98
CA ASN A 175 -2.83 -20.03 14.62
C ASN A 175 -1.73 -20.58 13.71
N LYS A 176 -1.82 -20.37 12.39
CA LYS A 176 -0.72 -20.69 11.47
C LYS A 176 0.36 -19.61 11.53
N VAL A 177 1.60 -20.02 11.76
CA VAL A 177 2.76 -19.12 11.75
C VAL A 177 3.24 -18.95 10.31
N TYR A 178 3.47 -17.72 9.91
CA TYR A 178 4.05 -17.34 8.63
C TYR A 178 5.38 -16.62 8.85
N SER A 179 6.41 -16.98 8.10
CA SER A 179 7.66 -16.22 8.11
C SER A 179 7.48 -14.83 7.51
N ARG A 180 8.46 -13.96 7.72
CA ARG A 180 8.47 -12.62 7.09
C ARG A 180 8.50 -12.72 5.58
N GLU A 181 9.26 -13.66 5.07
CA GLU A 181 9.39 -13.95 3.64
C GLU A 181 8.07 -14.47 3.06
N ASP A 182 7.37 -15.38 3.77
CA ASP A 182 6.05 -15.85 3.35
C ASP A 182 5.04 -14.70 3.27
N LEU A 183 5.01 -13.85 4.30
CA LEU A 183 4.10 -12.70 4.33
C LEU A 183 4.46 -11.70 3.22
N LEU A 184 5.74 -11.41 3.03
CA LEU A 184 6.20 -10.54 1.96
C LEU A 184 5.76 -11.07 0.60
N HIS A 185 6.03 -12.33 0.31
CA HIS A 185 5.66 -12.98 -0.95
C HIS A 185 4.15 -12.96 -1.19
N ASN A 186 3.35 -13.30 -0.17
CA ASN A 186 1.90 -13.39 -0.31
C ASN A 186 1.21 -12.03 -0.43
N ILE A 187 1.72 -10.99 0.26
CA ILE A 187 1.07 -9.67 0.32
C ILE A 187 1.65 -8.70 -0.71
N TRP A 188 2.97 -8.71 -0.92
CA TRP A 188 3.66 -7.81 -1.87
C TRP A 188 3.98 -8.50 -3.20
N GLY A 189 4.25 -9.82 -3.21
CA GLY A 189 4.53 -10.62 -4.40
C GLY A 189 5.98 -11.07 -4.49
N SER A 190 6.26 -11.96 -5.46
CA SER A 190 7.58 -12.55 -5.68
C SER A 190 8.62 -11.59 -6.27
N ASP A 191 8.16 -10.53 -6.96
CA ASP A 191 9.04 -9.63 -7.72
C ASP A 191 9.34 -8.33 -6.96
N VAL A 192 9.13 -8.33 -5.64
CA VAL A 192 9.26 -7.16 -4.80
C VAL A 192 10.63 -7.15 -4.13
N TYR A 193 11.41 -6.10 -4.36
CA TYR A 193 12.69 -5.86 -3.70
C TYR A 193 12.52 -5.16 -2.33
N VAL A 194 11.49 -5.54 -1.58
CA VAL A 194 11.21 -5.00 -0.24
C VAL A 194 11.89 -5.87 0.79
N LEU A 195 12.54 -5.27 1.77
CA LEU A 195 13.16 -6.00 2.86
C LEU A 195 12.09 -6.69 3.73
N ALA A 196 12.40 -7.88 4.23
CA ALA A 196 11.51 -8.62 5.14
C ALA A 196 11.10 -7.80 6.38
N ARG A 197 11.93 -6.84 6.79
CA ARG A 197 11.65 -5.86 7.86
C ARG A 197 10.41 -4.98 7.60
N THR A 198 10.01 -4.78 6.34
CA THR A 198 8.78 -4.04 5.99
C THR A 198 7.55 -4.68 6.62
N VAL A 199 7.53 -6.01 6.72
CA VAL A 199 6.44 -6.74 7.39
C VAL A 199 6.33 -6.31 8.86
N ASP A 200 7.45 -6.12 9.56
CA ASP A 200 7.46 -5.76 10.97
C ASP A 200 6.81 -4.38 11.19
N VAL A 201 7.09 -3.43 10.31
CA VAL A 201 6.49 -2.08 10.34
C VAL A 201 4.97 -2.15 10.16
N HIS A 202 4.51 -2.89 9.17
CA HIS A 202 3.07 -3.03 8.92
C HIS A 202 2.36 -3.79 10.04
N ILE A 203 2.97 -4.84 10.62
CA ILE A 203 2.43 -5.53 11.80
C ILE A 203 2.30 -4.57 12.99
N ARG A 204 3.30 -3.74 13.25
CA ARG A 204 3.25 -2.74 14.31
C ARG A 204 2.06 -1.79 14.11
N LYS A 205 1.90 -1.23 12.91
CA LYS A 205 0.80 -0.32 12.59
C LYS A 205 -0.59 -0.94 12.68
N VAL A 206 -0.71 -2.19 12.25
CA VAL A 206 -1.96 -2.93 12.41
C VAL A 206 -2.28 -3.06 13.89
N ARG A 207 -1.32 -3.48 14.73
CA ARG A 207 -1.50 -3.62 16.18
C ARG A 207 -1.89 -2.30 16.86
N GLU A 208 -1.23 -1.19 16.50
CA GLU A 208 -1.55 0.14 17.03
C GLU A 208 -3.02 0.52 16.81
N LYS A 209 -3.65 0.03 15.75
CA LYS A 209 -5.03 0.37 15.37
C LYS A 209 -6.07 -0.62 15.90
N ILE A 210 -5.77 -1.93 15.88
CA ILE A 210 -6.73 -2.98 16.27
C ILE A 210 -6.48 -3.56 17.66
N GLY A 211 -5.32 -3.30 18.27
CA GLY A 211 -4.86 -3.89 19.52
C GLY A 211 -3.79 -4.97 19.33
N GLU A 212 -3.02 -5.24 20.38
CA GLU A 212 -1.86 -6.16 20.36
C GLU A 212 -2.27 -7.64 20.34
N ASP A 213 -3.48 -7.97 20.79
CA ASP A 213 -3.88 -9.34 21.12
C ASP A 213 -4.15 -10.21 19.89
N TYR A 214 -4.48 -9.61 18.75
CA TYR A 214 -4.88 -10.35 17.54
C TYR A 214 -3.72 -10.94 16.75
N ILE A 215 -2.54 -10.36 16.84
CA ILE A 215 -1.36 -10.83 16.10
C ILE A 215 -0.23 -11.14 17.09
N THR A 216 0.18 -12.40 17.15
CA THR A 216 1.28 -12.86 18.01
C THR A 216 2.58 -12.97 17.24
N THR A 217 3.67 -12.47 17.82
CA THR A 217 5.03 -12.67 17.31
C THR A 217 5.58 -14.01 17.81
N VAL A 218 6.00 -14.87 16.90
CA VAL A 218 6.77 -16.07 17.21
C VAL A 218 8.25 -15.74 17.00
N LYS A 219 8.99 -15.53 18.11
CA LYS A 219 10.39 -15.07 18.08
C LYS A 219 11.23 -15.95 17.16
N GLY A 220 12.02 -15.33 16.29
CA GLY A 220 12.89 -16.02 15.34
C GLY A 220 12.20 -16.70 14.15
N VAL A 221 10.84 -16.72 14.11
CA VAL A 221 10.06 -17.38 13.06
C VAL A 221 9.24 -16.38 12.26
N GLY A 222 8.31 -15.65 12.89
CA GLY A 222 7.42 -14.75 12.18
C GLY A 222 6.17 -14.37 12.99
N TYR A 223 5.02 -14.38 12.32
CA TYR A 223 3.76 -13.87 12.87
C TYR A 223 2.60 -14.86 12.66
N LYS A 224 1.63 -14.85 13.56
CA LYS A 224 0.36 -15.57 13.41
C LYS A 224 -0.80 -14.73 13.92
N PHE A 225 -1.99 -14.97 13.38
CA PHE A 225 -3.24 -14.48 13.97
C PHE A 225 -3.62 -15.42 15.11
N SER A 226 -3.91 -14.87 16.28
CA SER A 226 -4.35 -15.62 17.48
C SER A 226 -5.85 -15.47 17.66
N LEU A 227 -6.54 -16.59 17.87
CA LEU A 227 -7.91 -16.60 18.35
C LEU A 227 -7.85 -16.51 19.88
N ASN A 228 -8.35 -15.45 20.48
CA ASN A 228 -8.61 -15.36 21.92
C ASN A 228 -10.01 -15.84 22.22
#